data_ac2f3a3231cbbc9dd93264c5eb7be4a4
#
_entry.id   ac2f3a3231cbbc9dd93264c5eb7be4a4
#
_cell.length_a   1.000
_cell.length_b   1.000
_cell.length_c   1.000
_cell.angle_alpha   90.00
_cell.angle_beta   90.00
_cell.angle_gamma   90.00
#
_symmetry.space_group_name_H-M   'P 1'
#
loop_
_entity.id
_entity.type
_entity.pdbx_description
1 polymer ?
#
loop_
_entity_poly.entity_id
_entity_poly.type
_entity_poly.pdbx_seq_one_letter_code
_entity_poly.pdbx_strand_id
1 'polypeptide(L)'
;MCLYPRLLKNKKYTKNNKNGGKIPAVSDERTLLVPVKCGNCLECMKAKSREWQIRLQEDIRHNKNGIFITLTFSDESYYKLAEEFYGIYGYLLDNQICKLAVRRFLERWRKKYKKSIRHWLITEIGHNGTKNVHMHGILWTDKVTEIEKIWQYGYVWTGNVKNGVRENYVNERTINYITKYITKKDLVNREYKPVILTSAGIGSGYIKRLDSKRNEFKGEKTKETYTTKSGHEVSLPIYWRNKSCIRTKSTVTIIVFGCKT
;
A
#
# COMPACT_ATOMS: atom_id res chain seq x y z
N MET A 1 -11.42 15.23 4.83
CA MET A 1 -11.25 15.97 3.54
C MET A 1 -9.78 16.33 3.41
N CYS A 2 -9.21 16.46 2.18
CA CYS A 2 -7.83 16.91 2.01
C CYS A 2 -7.69 18.37 2.45
N LEU A 3 -6.66 18.67 3.26
CA LEU A 3 -6.43 20.04 3.75
C LEU A 3 -5.85 20.97 2.66
N TYR A 4 -5.11 20.41 1.72
CA TYR A 4 -4.40 21.13 0.66
C TYR A 4 -4.60 20.44 -0.69
N PRO A 5 -5.82 20.48 -1.26
CA PRO A 5 -6.08 19.88 -2.56
C PRO A 5 -5.29 20.59 -3.65
N ARG A 6 -4.77 19.82 -4.60
CA ARG A 6 -4.15 20.35 -5.82
C ARG A 6 -5.18 20.36 -6.94
N LEU A 7 -5.21 21.41 -7.71
CA LEU A 7 -6.04 21.49 -8.91
C LEU A 7 -5.27 20.89 -10.09
N LEU A 8 -5.84 19.88 -10.73
CA LEU A 8 -5.31 19.29 -11.96
C LEU A 8 -6.30 19.46 -13.11
N LYS A 9 -5.77 19.57 -14.33
CA LYS A 9 -6.62 19.58 -15.53
C LYS A 9 -7.51 18.34 -15.54
N ASN A 10 -8.79 18.55 -15.76
CA ASN A 10 -9.74 17.46 -15.86
C ASN A 10 -9.44 16.63 -17.11
N LYS A 11 -9.14 15.35 -16.93
CA LYS A 11 -8.81 14.44 -18.03
C LYS A 11 -9.93 14.31 -19.07
N LYS A 12 -11.18 14.64 -18.72
CA LYS A 12 -12.29 14.70 -19.67
C LYS A 12 -11.99 15.68 -20.82
N TYR A 13 -11.32 16.79 -20.51
CA TYR A 13 -10.97 17.86 -21.46
C TYR A 13 -9.51 17.79 -21.93
N THR A 14 -8.93 16.61 -21.96
CA THR A 14 -7.61 16.33 -22.53
C THR A 14 -7.69 15.15 -23.46
N LYS A 15 -6.88 15.14 -24.53
CA LYS A 15 -6.79 13.95 -25.43
C LYS A 15 -6.36 12.73 -24.63
N ASN A 16 -7.16 11.67 -24.65
CA ASN A 16 -6.84 10.41 -24.00
C ASN A 16 -7.63 9.24 -24.64
N ASN A 17 -7.22 8.01 -24.35
CA ASN A 17 -7.87 6.82 -24.91
C ASN A 17 -9.35 6.66 -24.52
N LYS A 18 -9.79 7.25 -23.39
CA LYS A 18 -11.18 7.14 -22.94
C LYS A 18 -12.14 8.00 -23.74
N ASN A 19 -11.66 9.11 -24.29
CA ASN A 19 -12.46 9.98 -25.17
C ASN A 19 -12.13 9.83 -26.66
N GLY A 20 -11.41 8.75 -27.03
CA GLY A 20 -11.01 8.49 -28.43
C GLY A 20 -10.16 9.59 -29.05
N GLY A 21 -9.43 10.34 -28.21
CA GLY A 21 -8.63 11.49 -28.66
C GLY A 21 -9.41 12.76 -28.95
N LYS A 22 -10.77 12.73 -28.84
CA LYS A 22 -11.64 13.89 -29.04
C LYS A 22 -11.85 14.63 -27.71
N ILE A 23 -11.65 15.93 -27.71
CA ILE A 23 -11.91 16.78 -26.54
C ILE A 23 -13.34 17.27 -26.64
N PRO A 24 -14.22 16.95 -25.65
CA PRO A 24 -15.58 17.47 -25.65
C PRO A 24 -15.61 18.98 -25.43
N ALA A 25 -16.65 19.65 -25.94
CA ALA A 25 -16.87 21.06 -25.68
C ALA A 25 -17.03 21.32 -24.16
N VAL A 26 -16.47 22.44 -23.73
CA VAL A 26 -16.56 22.87 -22.33
C VAL A 26 -17.84 23.66 -22.12
N SER A 27 -18.80 23.10 -21.41
CA SER A 27 -20.05 23.77 -21.04
C SER A 27 -19.95 24.63 -19.78
N ASP A 28 -18.98 24.32 -18.91
CA ASP A 28 -18.76 25.01 -17.65
C ASP A 28 -17.24 25.00 -17.35
N GLU A 29 -16.62 26.20 -17.39
CA GLU A 29 -15.19 26.38 -17.16
C GLU A 29 -14.73 25.92 -15.77
N ARG A 30 -15.60 25.93 -14.76
CA ARG A 30 -15.32 25.43 -13.42
C ARG A 30 -14.97 23.95 -13.42
N THR A 31 -15.40 23.21 -14.43
CA THR A 31 -15.12 21.77 -14.60
C THR A 31 -13.79 21.46 -15.27
N LEU A 32 -13.07 22.47 -15.78
CA LEU A 32 -11.75 22.32 -16.40
C LEU A 32 -10.68 21.85 -15.42
N LEU A 33 -10.84 22.20 -14.15
CA LEU A 33 -9.95 21.81 -13.07
C LEU A 33 -10.70 20.95 -12.07
N VAL A 34 -10.05 19.89 -11.62
CA VAL A 34 -10.59 19.04 -10.56
C VAL A 34 -9.67 19.02 -9.35
N PRO A 35 -10.21 19.12 -8.12
CA PRO A 35 -9.41 19.02 -6.91
C PRO A 35 -9.01 17.58 -6.68
N VAL A 36 -7.71 17.32 -6.55
CA VAL A 36 -7.16 16.02 -6.20
C VAL A 36 -6.47 16.07 -4.84
N LYS A 37 -6.51 14.96 -4.12
CA LYS A 37 -5.85 14.84 -2.82
C LYS A 37 -4.35 15.10 -2.95
N CYS A 38 -3.77 15.92 -2.06
CA CYS A 38 -2.33 16.19 -2.06
C CYS A 38 -1.48 14.95 -1.73
N GLY A 39 -2.06 13.96 -1.02
CA GLY A 39 -1.39 12.73 -0.60
C GLY A 39 -0.48 12.85 0.63
N ASN A 40 -0.15 14.06 1.05
CA ASN A 40 0.86 14.33 2.09
C ASN A 40 0.31 14.97 3.37
N CYS A 41 -0.88 15.60 3.35
CA CYS A 41 -1.46 16.14 4.56
C CYS A 41 -1.94 15.04 5.50
N LEU A 42 -2.09 15.36 6.78
CA LEU A 42 -2.51 14.42 7.81
C LEU A 42 -3.79 13.66 7.43
N GLU A 43 -4.77 14.35 6.87
CA GLU A 43 -6.03 13.74 6.44
C GLU A 43 -5.85 12.75 5.28
N CYS A 44 -4.98 13.06 4.34
CA CYS A 44 -4.64 12.14 3.26
C CYS A 44 -3.89 10.90 3.78
N MET A 45 -2.97 11.08 4.73
CA MET A 45 -2.25 9.97 5.37
C MET A 45 -3.17 9.10 6.21
N LYS A 46 -4.08 9.70 7.00
CA LYS A 46 -5.12 8.96 7.74
C LYS A 46 -6.02 8.15 6.80
N ALA A 47 -6.45 8.74 5.70
CA ALA A 47 -7.25 8.04 4.70
C ALA A 47 -6.48 6.87 4.08
N LYS A 48 -5.20 7.05 3.74
CA LYS A 48 -4.31 5.99 3.22
C LYS A 48 -4.10 4.88 4.26
N SER A 49 -3.88 5.23 5.52
CA SER A 49 -3.73 4.28 6.62
C SER A 49 -4.99 3.41 6.78
N ARG A 50 -6.16 4.04 6.83
CA ARG A 50 -7.45 3.34 6.92
C ARG A 50 -7.71 2.42 5.72
N GLU A 51 -7.40 2.87 4.52
CA GLU A 51 -7.52 2.06 3.31
C GLU A 51 -6.66 0.80 3.38
N TRP A 52 -5.40 0.91 3.80
CA TRP A 52 -4.52 -0.24 3.96
C TRP A 52 -4.95 -1.14 5.11
N GLN A 53 -5.40 -0.58 6.24
CA GLN A 53 -5.93 -1.35 7.36
C GLN A 53 -7.07 -2.27 6.91
N ILE A 54 -8.05 -1.74 6.20
CA ILE A 54 -9.20 -2.50 5.69
C ILE A 54 -8.73 -3.58 4.70
N ARG A 55 -7.86 -3.23 3.77
CA ARG A 55 -7.35 -4.17 2.77
C ARG A 55 -6.54 -5.31 3.38
N LEU A 56 -5.71 -5.02 4.37
CA LEU A 56 -4.92 -6.03 5.08
C LEU A 56 -5.82 -6.92 5.96
N GLN A 57 -6.81 -6.35 6.63
CA GLN A 57 -7.79 -7.12 7.40
C GLN A 57 -8.56 -8.09 6.49
N GLU A 58 -8.91 -7.67 5.28
CA GLU A 58 -9.54 -8.55 4.31
C GLU A 58 -8.57 -9.63 3.82
N ASP A 59 -7.30 -9.27 3.63
CA ASP A 59 -6.29 -10.21 3.14
C ASP A 59 -6.03 -11.36 4.13
N ILE A 60 -5.93 -11.08 5.43
CA ILE A 60 -5.71 -12.11 6.46
C ILE A 60 -6.91 -13.03 6.68
N ARG A 61 -8.08 -12.71 6.15
CA ARG A 61 -9.23 -13.64 6.16
C ARG A 61 -8.96 -14.87 5.30
N HIS A 62 -8.26 -14.67 4.19
CA HIS A 62 -7.99 -15.71 3.20
C HIS A 62 -6.57 -16.29 3.33
N ASN A 63 -5.59 -15.48 3.68
CA ASN A 63 -4.20 -15.86 3.80
C ASN A 63 -3.81 -15.92 5.27
N LYS A 64 -3.75 -17.15 5.84
CA LYS A 64 -3.54 -17.38 7.28
C LYS A 64 -2.07 -17.50 7.70
N ASN A 65 -1.17 -17.72 6.75
CA ASN A 65 0.27 -17.90 6.98
C ASN A 65 1.05 -16.57 6.95
N GLY A 66 0.41 -15.47 7.32
CA GLY A 66 1.07 -14.19 7.49
C GLY A 66 1.93 -14.16 8.74
N ILE A 67 3.13 -13.64 8.63
CA ILE A 67 4.03 -13.38 9.75
C ILE A 67 4.42 -11.92 9.77
N PHE A 68 4.45 -11.32 10.96
CA PHE A 68 4.98 -9.98 11.15
C PHE A 68 6.50 -10.03 11.17
N ILE A 69 7.13 -9.12 10.45
CA ILE A 69 8.60 -9.06 10.36
C ILE A 69 9.12 -7.63 10.54
N THR A 70 10.38 -7.57 10.96
CA THR A 70 11.20 -6.37 10.83
C THR A 70 12.47 -6.73 10.07
N LEU A 71 12.74 -5.98 9.01
CA LEU A 71 13.95 -6.12 8.19
C LEU A 71 14.86 -4.92 8.42
N THR A 72 16.09 -5.16 8.81
CA THR A 72 17.09 -4.12 9.04
C THR A 72 18.24 -4.21 8.05
N PHE A 73 19.14 -3.23 8.10
CA PHE A 73 20.38 -3.21 7.34
C PHE A 73 21.55 -3.15 8.32
N SER A 74 22.65 -3.87 8.00
CA SER A 74 23.96 -3.56 8.57
C SER A 74 24.53 -2.33 7.86
N ASP A 75 25.43 -1.60 8.51
CA ASP A 75 26.07 -0.42 7.92
C ASP A 75 26.81 -0.79 6.63
N GLU A 76 27.52 -1.90 6.62
CA GLU A 76 28.21 -2.42 5.44
C GLU A 76 27.24 -2.64 4.26
N SER A 77 26.14 -3.34 4.52
CA SER A 77 25.13 -3.62 3.47
C SER A 77 24.44 -2.35 3.00
N TYR A 78 24.19 -1.40 3.91
CA TYR A 78 23.60 -0.11 3.57
C TYR A 78 24.50 0.67 2.62
N TYR A 79 25.79 0.87 2.97
CA TYR A 79 26.72 1.61 2.14
C TYR A 79 26.96 0.94 0.79
N LYS A 80 27.10 -0.38 0.76
CA LYS A 80 27.22 -1.13 -0.50
C LYS A 80 26.02 -0.95 -1.44
N LEU A 81 24.80 -0.87 -0.89
CA LEU A 81 23.61 -0.61 -1.69
C LEU A 81 23.53 0.87 -2.11
N ALA A 82 24.04 1.79 -1.28
CA ALA A 82 24.07 3.22 -1.56
C ALA A 82 24.93 3.58 -2.78
N GLU A 83 26.01 2.84 -3.03
CA GLU A 83 26.89 3.03 -4.18
C GLU A 83 26.16 2.97 -5.52
N GLU A 84 25.02 2.27 -5.59
CA GLU A 84 24.21 2.17 -6.82
C GLU A 84 23.38 3.44 -7.11
N PHE A 85 23.37 4.43 -6.20
CA PHE A 85 22.50 5.61 -6.28
C PHE A 85 23.32 6.91 -6.29
N TYR A 86 24.13 7.10 -7.31
CA TYR A 86 24.89 8.34 -7.47
C TYR A 86 23.99 9.58 -7.51
N GLY A 87 24.35 10.61 -6.74
CA GLY A 87 23.62 11.88 -6.71
C GLY A 87 22.30 11.87 -5.93
N ILE A 88 21.95 10.76 -5.25
CA ILE A 88 20.78 10.66 -4.38
C ILE A 88 21.24 10.62 -2.92
N TYR A 89 20.62 11.43 -2.06
CA TYR A 89 21.03 11.59 -0.67
C TYR A 89 19.83 11.59 0.29
N GLY A 90 20.12 11.44 1.60
CA GLY A 90 19.15 11.55 2.69
C GLY A 90 17.99 10.57 2.57
N TYR A 91 16.79 10.98 2.99
CA TYR A 91 15.61 10.11 3.05
C TYR A 91 15.17 9.53 1.68
N LEU A 92 15.54 10.19 0.59
CA LEU A 92 15.28 9.65 -0.73
C LEU A 92 16.18 8.43 -1.01
N LEU A 93 17.46 8.52 -0.62
CA LEU A 93 18.41 7.41 -0.70
C LEU A 93 17.94 6.22 0.15
N ASP A 94 17.56 6.46 1.42
CA ASP A 94 17.03 5.43 2.32
C ASP A 94 15.89 4.63 1.68
N ASN A 95 14.95 5.35 1.09
CA ASN A 95 13.81 4.73 0.42
C ASN A 95 14.20 3.97 -0.86
N GLN A 96 15.22 4.42 -1.60
CA GLN A 96 15.71 3.71 -2.79
C GLN A 96 16.46 2.43 -2.41
N ILE A 97 17.27 2.48 -1.36
CA ILE A 97 17.96 1.31 -0.80
C ILE A 97 16.94 0.25 -0.39
N CYS A 98 15.90 0.64 0.35
CA CYS A 98 14.82 -0.29 0.73
C CYS A 98 14.15 -0.94 -0.48
N LYS A 99 13.82 -0.15 -1.51
CA LYS A 99 13.21 -0.67 -2.75
C LYS A 99 14.13 -1.67 -3.46
N LEU A 100 15.40 -1.36 -3.57
CA LEU A 100 16.39 -2.22 -4.22
C LEU A 100 16.58 -3.52 -3.45
N ALA A 101 16.76 -3.43 -2.14
CA ALA A 101 16.94 -4.59 -1.27
C ALA A 101 15.75 -5.55 -1.32
N VAL A 102 14.51 -5.00 -1.23
CA VAL A 102 13.29 -5.81 -1.35
C VAL A 102 13.17 -6.44 -2.73
N ARG A 103 13.45 -5.70 -3.80
CA ARG A 103 13.46 -6.26 -5.17
C ARG A 103 14.41 -7.45 -5.27
N ARG A 104 15.65 -7.32 -4.80
CA ARG A 104 16.66 -8.39 -4.81
C ARG A 104 16.28 -9.57 -3.91
N PHE A 105 15.69 -9.30 -2.74
CA PHE A 105 15.15 -10.33 -1.87
C PHE A 105 14.07 -11.14 -2.61
N LEU A 106 13.11 -10.48 -3.27
CA LEU A 106 12.05 -11.13 -4.03
C LEU A 106 12.59 -11.92 -5.23
N GLU A 107 13.63 -11.45 -5.89
CA GLU A 107 14.30 -12.14 -7.00
C GLU A 107 14.98 -13.42 -6.51
N ARG A 108 15.75 -13.36 -5.40
CA ARG A 108 16.37 -14.54 -4.77
C ARG A 108 15.32 -15.54 -4.31
N TRP A 109 14.24 -15.07 -3.72
CA TRP A 109 13.12 -15.92 -3.32
C TRP A 109 12.50 -16.65 -4.51
N ARG A 110 12.20 -15.93 -5.61
CA ARG A 110 11.66 -16.53 -6.84
C ARG A 110 12.63 -17.53 -7.49
N LYS A 111 13.92 -17.22 -7.48
CA LYS A 111 14.95 -18.13 -8.00
C LYS A 111 14.93 -19.46 -7.24
N LYS A 112 14.82 -19.40 -5.90
CA LYS A 112 14.84 -20.58 -5.03
C LYS A 112 13.54 -21.37 -5.07
N TYR A 113 12.39 -20.68 -4.97
CA TYR A 113 11.08 -21.34 -4.79
C TYR A 113 10.19 -21.32 -6.02
N LYS A 114 10.65 -20.77 -7.14
CA LYS A 114 9.89 -20.62 -8.40
C LYS A 114 8.54 -19.88 -8.23
N LYS A 115 8.32 -19.24 -7.07
CA LYS A 115 7.10 -18.55 -6.69
C LYS A 115 7.43 -17.27 -5.92
N SER A 116 6.70 -16.19 -6.17
CA SER A 116 6.83 -14.96 -5.40
C SER A 116 6.26 -15.10 -4.00
N ILE A 117 6.93 -14.48 -3.02
CA ILE A 117 6.38 -14.32 -1.67
C ILE A 117 5.44 -13.12 -1.64
N ARG A 118 4.26 -13.31 -1.06
CA ARG A 118 3.29 -12.24 -0.82
C ARG A 118 3.79 -11.37 0.33
N HIS A 119 3.74 -10.04 0.16
CA HIS A 119 4.32 -9.11 1.12
C HIS A 119 3.58 -7.79 1.18
N TRP A 120 3.66 -7.16 2.33
CA TRP A 120 3.34 -5.75 2.58
C TRP A 120 4.35 -5.22 3.59
N LEU A 121 5.16 -4.26 3.19
CA LEU A 121 6.25 -3.69 3.99
C LEU A 121 6.12 -2.17 3.99
N ILE A 122 6.50 -1.53 5.09
CA ILE A 122 6.58 -0.08 5.22
C ILE A 122 7.94 0.31 5.79
N THR A 123 8.55 1.33 5.21
CA THR A 123 9.83 1.86 5.68
C THR A 123 9.66 2.78 6.89
N GLU A 124 10.61 2.76 7.80
CA GLU A 124 10.70 3.66 8.95
C GLU A 124 12.16 4.03 9.21
N ILE A 125 12.40 5.24 9.75
CA ILE A 125 13.71 5.65 10.27
C ILE A 125 13.77 5.32 11.75
N GLY A 126 14.89 4.73 12.19
CA GLY A 126 15.14 4.39 13.59
C GLY A 126 15.25 5.63 14.47
N HIS A 127 14.73 5.53 15.71
CA HIS A 127 14.73 6.64 16.68
C HIS A 127 15.85 6.54 17.71
N ASN A 128 16.36 5.33 17.97
CA ASN A 128 17.28 5.07 19.09
C ASN A 128 18.75 5.24 18.68
N GLY A 129 19.12 6.45 18.25
CA GLY A 129 20.53 6.83 18.03
C GLY A 129 21.12 6.44 16.67
N THR A 130 20.68 5.36 16.05
CA THR A 130 21.29 4.86 14.81
C THR A 130 20.77 5.52 13.55
N LYS A 131 19.58 6.12 13.58
CA LYS A 131 18.88 6.69 12.40
C LYS A 131 18.82 5.75 11.19
N ASN A 132 19.10 4.46 11.37
CA ASN A 132 19.13 3.51 10.28
C ASN A 132 17.72 3.21 9.81
N VAL A 133 17.53 3.22 8.49
CA VAL A 133 16.26 2.83 7.89
C VAL A 133 16.02 1.33 8.10
N HIS A 134 14.80 0.98 8.42
CA HIS A 134 14.34 -0.39 8.53
C HIS A 134 12.91 -0.52 8.00
N MET A 135 12.41 -1.74 7.89
CA MET A 135 11.08 -1.99 7.37
C MET A 135 10.30 -2.89 8.31
N HIS A 136 9.06 -2.52 8.59
CA HIS A 136 8.09 -3.37 9.26
C HIS A 136 7.05 -3.88 8.27
N GLY A 137 6.51 -5.06 8.51
CA GLY A 137 5.43 -5.52 7.65
C GLY A 137 5.02 -6.97 7.83
N ILE A 138 4.38 -7.50 6.81
CA ILE A 138 3.89 -8.87 6.78
C ILE A 138 4.44 -9.58 5.54
N LEU A 139 4.98 -10.77 5.76
CA LEU A 139 5.23 -11.75 4.70
C LEU A 139 4.29 -12.93 4.89
N TRP A 140 3.74 -13.46 3.80
CA TRP A 140 2.90 -14.66 3.83
C TRP A 140 3.70 -15.86 3.34
N THR A 141 4.16 -16.68 4.29
CA THR A 141 4.97 -17.87 4.01
C THR A 141 5.02 -18.80 5.21
N ASP A 142 5.09 -20.09 4.94
CA ASP A 142 5.37 -21.12 5.94
C ASP A 142 6.88 -21.36 6.12
N LYS A 143 7.71 -20.75 5.26
CA LYS A 143 9.17 -20.91 5.25
C LYS A 143 9.87 -19.77 6.01
N VAL A 144 9.54 -19.62 7.30
CA VAL A 144 9.98 -18.47 8.12
C VAL A 144 11.51 -18.41 8.24
N THR A 145 12.16 -19.54 8.49
CA THR A 145 13.63 -19.63 8.65
C THR A 145 14.41 -19.27 7.40
N GLU A 146 13.78 -19.35 6.24
CA GLU A 146 14.41 -19.01 4.97
C GLU A 146 14.45 -17.50 4.69
N ILE A 147 13.62 -16.72 5.39
CA ILE A 147 13.59 -15.27 5.21
C ILE A 147 14.95 -14.67 5.57
N GLU A 148 15.50 -15.04 6.72
CA GLU A 148 16.76 -14.55 7.22
C GLU A 148 17.91 -14.92 6.27
N LYS A 149 17.95 -16.18 5.81
CA LYS A 149 18.96 -16.67 4.86
C LYS A 149 18.93 -15.94 3.51
N ILE A 150 17.76 -15.50 3.07
CA ILE A 150 17.57 -14.85 1.76
C ILE A 150 17.68 -13.34 1.87
N TRP A 151 17.38 -12.73 3.03
CA TRP A 151 17.45 -11.28 3.21
C TRP A 151 18.88 -10.76 3.01
N GLN A 152 19.85 -11.28 3.73
CA GLN A 152 21.29 -11.03 3.56
C GLN A 152 21.78 -9.59 3.76
N TYR A 153 20.95 -8.65 4.21
CA TYR A 153 21.33 -7.24 4.36
C TYR A 153 21.46 -6.78 5.80
N GLY A 154 21.04 -7.58 6.75
CA GLY A 154 21.07 -7.27 8.17
C GLY A 154 20.18 -8.20 8.96
N TYR A 155 19.84 -7.78 10.16
CA TYR A 155 19.04 -8.58 11.07
C TYR A 155 17.58 -8.67 10.62
N VAL A 156 17.00 -9.85 10.83
CA VAL A 156 15.58 -10.15 10.55
C VAL A 156 14.89 -10.57 11.85
N TRP A 157 13.97 -9.78 12.31
CA TRP A 157 13.11 -10.19 13.42
C TRP A 157 11.84 -10.86 12.86
N THR A 158 11.56 -12.07 13.33
CA THR A 158 10.40 -12.87 12.89
C THR A 158 9.58 -13.39 14.07
N GLY A 159 9.54 -12.66 15.16
CA GLY A 159 8.84 -13.04 16.40
C GLY A 159 9.79 -13.46 17.52
N ASN A 160 9.26 -13.51 18.72
CA ASN A 160 9.98 -14.00 19.89
C ASN A 160 9.86 -15.53 19.97
N VAL A 161 10.92 -16.16 20.46
CA VAL A 161 10.90 -17.59 20.74
C VAL A 161 10.73 -17.77 22.23
N LYS A 162 9.64 -18.43 22.64
CA LYS A 162 9.38 -18.82 24.02
C LYS A 162 9.24 -20.34 24.09
N ASN A 163 9.96 -20.99 24.98
CA ASN A 163 9.93 -22.43 25.14
C ASN A 163 10.09 -23.21 23.82
N GLY A 164 10.98 -22.75 22.93
CA GLY A 164 11.20 -23.37 21.63
C GLY A 164 10.11 -23.08 20.58
N VAL A 165 9.03 -22.39 20.95
CA VAL A 165 7.94 -22.04 20.03
C VAL A 165 8.07 -20.56 19.64
N ARG A 166 8.01 -20.31 18.33
CA ARG A 166 8.01 -18.95 17.79
C ARG A 166 6.61 -18.36 17.90
N GLU A 167 6.49 -17.32 18.71
CA GLU A 167 5.26 -16.53 18.83
C GLU A 167 5.25 -15.41 17.79
N ASN A 168 4.51 -15.62 16.72
CA ASN A 168 4.30 -14.60 15.69
C ASN A 168 2.98 -14.84 14.97
N TYR A 169 2.01 -14.00 15.25
CA TYR A 169 0.72 -14.07 14.54
C TYR A 169 0.37 -12.72 13.94
N VAL A 170 -0.26 -12.78 12.77
CA VAL A 170 -0.84 -11.61 12.15
C VAL A 170 -2.34 -11.59 12.41
N ASN A 171 -2.75 -10.63 13.21
CA ASN A 171 -4.14 -10.37 13.56
C ASN A 171 -4.51 -8.90 13.35
N GLU A 172 -5.70 -8.51 13.71
CA GLU A 172 -6.16 -7.12 13.57
C GLU A 172 -5.30 -6.13 14.36
N ARG A 173 -4.77 -6.52 15.53
CA ARG A 173 -3.88 -5.66 16.35
C ARG A 173 -2.55 -5.43 15.63
N THR A 174 -1.99 -6.47 15.03
CA THR A 174 -0.78 -6.37 14.19
C THR A 174 -0.99 -5.42 13.02
N ILE A 175 -2.12 -5.53 12.32
CA ILE A 175 -2.45 -4.65 11.20
C ILE A 175 -2.61 -3.20 11.67
N ASN A 176 -3.31 -2.98 12.77
CA ASN A 176 -3.47 -1.64 13.34
C ASN A 176 -2.11 -1.04 13.73
N TYR A 177 -1.21 -1.86 14.26
CA TYR A 177 0.14 -1.44 14.62
C TYR A 177 0.94 -1.00 13.38
N ILE A 178 1.03 -1.84 12.36
CA ILE A 178 1.85 -1.51 11.17
C ILE A 178 1.27 -0.36 10.34
N THR A 179 -0.03 -0.21 10.30
CA THR A 179 -0.66 0.89 9.54
C THR A 179 -0.52 2.25 10.23
N LYS A 180 -0.21 2.29 11.53
CA LYS A 180 0.15 3.54 12.23
C LYS A 180 1.40 4.20 11.65
N TYR A 181 2.36 3.43 11.13
CA TYR A 181 3.57 3.96 10.51
C TYR A 181 3.28 4.87 9.30
N ILE A 182 2.12 4.71 8.65
CA ILE A 182 1.70 5.59 7.56
C ILE A 182 1.41 7.01 8.05
N THR A 183 0.90 7.13 9.28
CA THR A 183 0.50 8.43 9.87
C THR A 183 1.46 8.91 10.96
N LYS A 184 2.39 8.06 11.36
CA LYS A 184 3.38 8.40 12.39
C LYS A 184 4.22 9.57 11.90
N LYS A 185 4.03 10.73 12.51
CA LYS A 185 4.92 11.86 12.33
C LYS A 185 6.15 11.61 13.20
N ASP A 186 7.27 11.46 12.55
CA ASP A 186 8.54 11.53 13.23
C ASP A 186 8.81 12.98 13.62
N LEU A 187 8.94 13.26 14.90
CA LEU A 187 9.21 14.61 15.41
C LEU A 187 10.63 15.07 15.08
N VAL A 188 11.55 14.13 14.94
CA VAL A 188 12.96 14.38 14.60
C VAL A 188 13.13 14.43 13.08
N ASN A 189 12.59 13.45 12.37
CA ASN A 189 12.71 13.30 10.91
C ASN A 189 11.42 13.74 10.20
N ARG A 190 11.02 14.99 10.40
CA ARG A 190 9.69 15.52 9.95
C ARG A 190 9.44 15.40 8.46
N GLU A 191 10.50 15.42 7.66
CA GLU A 191 10.43 15.34 6.20
C GLU A 191 10.41 13.91 5.67
N TYR A 192 10.70 12.93 6.52
CA TYR A 192 10.69 11.53 6.11
C TYR A 192 9.29 11.09 5.71
N LYS A 193 9.19 10.50 4.53
CA LYS A 193 7.94 9.95 3.97
C LYS A 193 8.09 8.44 3.79
N PRO A 194 7.41 7.64 4.63
CA PRO A 194 7.49 6.19 4.53
C PRO A 194 6.95 5.69 3.18
N VAL A 195 7.64 4.71 2.63
CA VAL A 195 7.26 4.03 1.39
C VAL A 195 6.65 2.67 1.72
N ILE A 196 5.55 2.35 1.04
CA ILE A 196 4.92 1.03 1.14
C ILE A 196 5.35 0.20 -0.06
N LEU A 197 5.95 -0.96 0.21
CA LEU A 197 6.36 -1.97 -0.77
C LEU A 197 5.44 -3.17 -0.62
N THR A 198 4.71 -3.52 -1.68
CA THR A 198 3.63 -4.49 -1.55
C THR A 198 3.41 -5.32 -2.79
N SER A 199 3.01 -6.57 -2.59
CA SER A 199 2.49 -7.41 -3.66
C SER A 199 1.22 -6.84 -4.27
N ALA A 200 1.02 -7.07 -5.55
CA ALA A 200 -0.25 -6.80 -6.20
C ALA A 200 -1.39 -7.62 -5.56
N GLY A 201 -2.58 -7.06 -5.55
CA GLY A 201 -3.77 -7.79 -5.13
C GLY A 201 -3.96 -7.98 -3.62
N ILE A 202 -3.24 -7.26 -2.74
CA ILE A 202 -3.54 -7.28 -1.30
C ILE A 202 -4.99 -6.84 -1.09
N GLY A 203 -5.76 -7.69 -0.36
CA GLY A 203 -7.18 -7.47 -0.08
C GLY A 203 -8.12 -7.70 -1.26
N SER A 204 -7.65 -8.27 -2.39
CA SER A 204 -8.51 -8.52 -3.57
C SER A 204 -9.65 -9.52 -3.32
N GLY A 205 -9.58 -10.31 -2.25
CA GLY A 205 -10.63 -11.26 -1.87
C GLY A 205 -12.01 -10.62 -1.70
N TYR A 206 -12.06 -9.37 -1.25
CA TYR A 206 -13.31 -8.64 -1.08
C TYR A 206 -14.20 -8.64 -2.33
N ILE A 207 -13.62 -8.49 -3.51
CA ILE A 207 -14.38 -8.39 -4.77
C ILE A 207 -15.16 -9.68 -5.09
N LYS A 208 -14.73 -10.81 -4.52
CA LYS A 208 -15.40 -12.11 -4.68
C LYS A 208 -16.53 -12.33 -3.67
N ARG A 209 -16.64 -11.49 -2.65
CA ARG A 209 -17.66 -11.62 -1.61
C ARG A 209 -19.03 -11.18 -2.13
N LEU A 210 -20.08 -11.78 -1.61
CA LEU A 210 -21.46 -11.44 -1.98
C LEU A 210 -21.82 -9.99 -1.62
N ASP A 211 -21.34 -9.51 -0.47
CA ASP A 211 -21.59 -8.14 -0.02
C ASP A 211 -20.88 -7.07 -0.88
N SER A 212 -19.85 -7.45 -1.64
CA SER A 212 -19.21 -6.53 -2.61
C SER A 212 -20.14 -6.09 -3.73
N LYS A 213 -21.16 -6.91 -4.05
CA LYS A 213 -22.18 -6.58 -5.06
C LYS A 213 -22.99 -5.34 -4.70
N ARG A 214 -23.09 -5.01 -3.40
CA ARG A 214 -23.76 -3.77 -2.95
C ARG A 214 -23.04 -2.51 -3.41
N ASN A 215 -21.74 -2.63 -3.71
CA ASN A 215 -20.87 -1.55 -4.16
C ASN A 215 -20.65 -1.56 -5.69
N GLU A 216 -21.40 -2.37 -6.45
CA GLU A 216 -21.39 -2.27 -7.90
C GLU A 216 -21.99 -0.92 -8.31
N PHE A 217 -21.44 -0.36 -9.39
CA PHE A 217 -21.85 0.97 -9.86
C PHE A 217 -23.32 0.97 -10.30
N LYS A 218 -24.12 1.81 -9.67
CA LYS A 218 -25.57 2.01 -9.92
C LYS A 218 -25.91 3.49 -10.10
N GLY A 219 -24.99 4.27 -10.69
CA GLY A 219 -25.15 5.71 -10.78
C GLY A 219 -25.14 6.36 -9.38
N GLU A 220 -26.03 7.31 -9.15
CA GLU A 220 -26.13 8.03 -7.86
C GLU A 220 -26.54 7.13 -6.68
N LYS A 221 -27.18 5.99 -6.95
CA LYS A 221 -27.57 5.00 -5.92
C LYS A 221 -26.43 4.08 -5.49
N THR A 222 -25.22 4.29 -5.98
CA THR A 222 -24.06 3.45 -5.63
C THR A 222 -23.68 3.64 -4.18
N LYS A 223 -23.68 2.57 -3.38
CA LYS A 223 -23.10 2.56 -2.05
C LYS A 223 -21.61 2.39 -2.16
N GLU A 224 -20.83 3.32 -1.61
CA GLU A 224 -19.36 3.26 -1.57
C GLU A 224 -18.87 3.01 -0.14
N THR A 225 -19.48 2.01 0.53
CA THR A 225 -19.17 1.67 1.93
C THR A 225 -18.72 0.22 2.09
N TYR A 226 -17.88 0.01 3.07
CA TYR A 226 -17.43 -1.31 3.53
C TYR A 226 -17.81 -1.46 4.99
N THR A 227 -18.49 -2.55 5.32
CA THR A 227 -18.83 -2.88 6.71
C THR A 227 -17.70 -3.71 7.33
N THR A 228 -17.11 -3.20 8.39
CA THR A 228 -16.09 -3.89 9.18
C THR A 228 -16.68 -5.08 9.92
N LYS A 229 -15.83 -5.93 10.53
CA LYS A 229 -16.30 -7.03 11.39
C LYS A 229 -17.10 -6.55 12.60
N SER A 230 -16.78 -5.36 13.11
CA SER A 230 -17.47 -4.71 14.24
C SER A 230 -18.77 -4.00 13.84
N GLY A 231 -19.22 -4.14 12.58
CA GLY A 231 -20.46 -3.55 12.07
C GLY A 231 -20.35 -2.09 11.63
N HIS A 232 -19.20 -1.44 11.81
CA HIS A 232 -19.04 -0.05 11.38
C HIS A 232 -18.91 0.08 9.86
N GLU A 233 -19.65 1.01 9.28
CA GLU A 233 -19.51 1.37 7.88
C GLU A 233 -18.37 2.40 7.71
N VAL A 234 -17.50 2.14 6.77
CA VAL A 234 -16.37 3.00 6.39
C VAL A 234 -16.31 3.17 4.88
N SER A 235 -15.69 4.24 4.41
CA SER A 235 -15.54 4.46 2.97
C SER A 235 -14.86 3.28 2.28
N LEU A 236 -15.42 2.85 1.15
CA LEU A 236 -14.85 1.78 0.34
C LEU A 236 -13.46 2.18 -0.16
N PRO A 237 -12.42 1.36 0.05
CA PRO A 237 -11.09 1.60 -0.51
C PRO A 237 -11.11 1.88 -2.02
N ILE A 238 -10.35 2.88 -2.45
CA ILE A 238 -10.23 3.27 -3.87
C ILE A 238 -9.83 2.07 -4.74
N TYR A 239 -8.97 1.20 -4.21
CA TYR A 239 -8.57 -0.03 -4.89
C TYR A 239 -9.76 -0.92 -5.29
N TRP A 240 -10.73 -1.10 -4.40
CA TRP A 240 -11.92 -1.91 -4.69
C TRP A 240 -12.92 -1.17 -5.56
N ARG A 241 -13.10 0.12 -5.32
CA ARG A 241 -13.94 0.99 -6.15
C ARG A 241 -13.53 0.91 -7.62
N ASN A 242 -12.25 1.07 -7.92
CA ASN A 242 -11.73 0.99 -9.28
C ASN A 242 -11.95 -0.39 -9.90
N LYS A 243 -11.86 -1.47 -9.11
CA LYS A 243 -12.09 -2.84 -9.59
C LYS A 243 -13.57 -3.15 -9.81
N SER A 244 -14.46 -2.66 -8.98
CA SER A 244 -15.91 -2.81 -9.15
C SER A 244 -16.40 -2.05 -10.39
N CYS A 245 -15.89 -0.85 -10.64
CA CYS A 245 -16.18 -0.10 -11.87
C CYS A 245 -15.69 -0.80 -13.16
N ILE A 246 -14.63 -1.58 -13.11
CA ILE A 246 -14.13 -2.31 -14.29
C ILE A 246 -15.03 -3.49 -14.64
N ARG A 247 -15.63 -4.16 -13.64
CA ARG A 247 -16.55 -5.29 -13.89
C ARG A 247 -17.79 -4.90 -14.67
N THR A 248 -18.32 -3.69 -14.45
CA THR A 248 -19.48 -3.19 -15.19
C THR A 248 -19.15 -2.79 -16.63
N LYS A 249 -17.88 -2.59 -16.98
CA LYS A 249 -17.46 -2.24 -18.35
C LYS A 249 -17.44 -3.40 -19.34
N SER A 250 -17.46 -4.64 -18.88
CA SER A 250 -17.52 -5.81 -19.76
C SER A 250 -18.94 -6.13 -20.28
N THR A 251 -19.97 -5.41 -19.82
CA THR A 251 -21.37 -5.70 -20.20
C THR A 251 -22.12 -4.46 -20.73
N VAL A 252 -21.59 -3.26 -20.62
CA VAL A 252 -22.25 -2.06 -21.17
C VAL A 252 -21.19 -1.08 -21.69
N THR A 253 -21.12 -0.97 -23.00
CA THR A 253 -20.65 0.24 -23.67
C THR A 253 -21.55 1.37 -23.19
N ILE A 254 -20.96 2.48 -22.72
CA ILE A 254 -21.61 3.78 -22.48
C ILE A 254 -21.85 4.16 -21.01
N ILE A 255 -21.48 5.41 -20.82
CA ILE A 255 -21.73 6.38 -19.76
C ILE A 255 -20.79 6.25 -18.58
N VAL A 256 -19.63 6.84 -18.78
CA VAL A 256 -18.72 7.24 -17.70
C VAL A 256 -19.19 8.58 -17.14
N PHE A 257 -20.13 8.52 -16.19
CA PHE A 257 -20.30 9.60 -15.23
C PHE A 257 -20.06 8.99 -13.85
N GLY A 258 -18.98 9.38 -13.19
CA GLY A 258 -18.86 9.19 -11.76
C GLY A 258 -17.77 8.29 -11.20
N CYS A 259 -16.92 7.58 -11.97
CA CYS A 259 -15.65 7.12 -11.40
C CYS A 259 -14.65 8.28 -11.36
N LYS A 260 -14.73 9.12 -10.34
CA LYS A 260 -13.71 10.12 -10.03
C LYS A 260 -12.45 9.35 -9.62
N THR A 261 -11.47 9.35 -10.49
CA THR A 261 -10.09 8.96 -10.19
C THR A 261 -9.41 10.03 -9.33
#